data_34e3cfa7d349a0951a7ac1677c6a55ac
#
_entry.id   34e3cfa7d349a0951a7ac1677c6a55ac
#
_cell.length_a   1.000
_cell.length_b   1.000
_cell.length_c   1.000
_cell.angle_alpha   90.00
_cell.angle_beta   90.00
_cell.angle_gamma   90.00
#
_symmetry.space_group_name_H-M   'P 1'
#
loop_
_entity.id
_entity.type
_entity.pdbx_description
1 polymer ?
#
loop_
_entity_poly.entity_id
_entity_poly.type
_entity_poly.pdbx_seq_one_letter_code
_entity_poly.pdbx_strand_id
1 'polypeptide(L)'
;MKKFVISSILSTFLIFPSFADNIKIGIILGFTGPIESLAPVMAKSAELAISEVNKAGTFMNGHSKVVGIRADSTCVDAAAAQAAAERLITSDKVNAIMGADCSGVTTAVLKNVAMPNGIVMISPSATSPALSTEPDNDLFFRTSPSDARQGEVVAELLLEKGFKSAALSHTNNDYGKGLAESI
;
A
#
# COMPACT_ATOMS: atom_id res chain seq x y z
N MET A 1 11.36 1.94 76.51
CA MET A 1 10.26 1.53 75.64
C MET A 1 10.31 2.37 74.35
N LYS A 2 10.91 1.85 73.27
CA LYS A 2 11.02 2.57 71.93
C LYS A 2 9.81 2.22 71.11
N LYS A 3 9.01 3.24 70.78
CA LYS A 3 7.86 3.07 69.86
C LYS A 3 8.36 3.11 68.40
N PHE A 4 8.22 2.00 67.70
CA PHE A 4 8.40 1.94 66.23
C PHE A 4 7.14 2.49 65.56
N VAL A 5 7.27 3.57 64.83
CA VAL A 5 6.24 4.08 63.94
C VAL A 5 6.48 3.46 62.57
N ILE A 6 5.64 2.52 62.15
CA ILE A 6 5.64 1.95 60.78
C ILE A 6 4.88 2.93 59.90
N SER A 7 5.59 3.68 59.08
CA SER A 7 5.02 4.53 58.04
C SER A 7 4.68 3.69 56.84
N SER A 8 3.39 3.41 56.65
CA SER A 8 2.89 2.69 55.47
C SER A 8 2.81 3.66 54.29
N ILE A 9 3.77 3.56 53.35
CA ILE A 9 3.73 4.31 52.09
C ILE A 9 2.74 3.61 51.16
N LEU A 10 1.54 4.17 51.09
CA LEU A 10 0.52 3.77 50.13
C LEU A 10 0.92 4.29 48.73
N SER A 11 1.59 3.44 47.93
CA SER A 11 1.94 3.74 46.54
C SER A 11 0.67 3.71 45.70
N THR A 12 0.10 4.88 45.42
CA THR A 12 -1.02 5.03 44.50
C THR A 12 -0.48 4.85 43.08
N PHE A 13 -0.67 3.66 42.48
CA PHE A 13 -0.44 3.43 41.05
C PHE A 13 -1.46 4.25 40.28
N LEU A 14 -1.04 5.37 39.71
CA LEU A 14 -1.80 6.11 38.72
C LEU A 14 -1.82 5.28 37.43
N ILE A 15 -2.88 4.51 37.21
CA ILE A 15 -3.17 3.85 35.94
C ILE A 15 -3.64 4.97 34.99
N PHE A 16 -2.72 5.50 34.19
CA PHE A 16 -3.09 6.33 33.07
C PHE A 16 -3.76 5.44 32.02
N PRO A 17 -4.97 5.78 31.53
CA PRO A 17 -5.54 5.08 30.40
C PRO A 17 -4.57 5.26 29.21
N SER A 18 -3.95 4.17 28.80
CA SER A 18 -3.20 4.15 27.54
C SER A 18 -4.22 4.22 26.42
N PHE A 19 -4.47 5.40 25.86
CA PHE A 19 -5.18 5.52 24.61
C PHE A 19 -4.26 4.92 23.56
N ALA A 20 -4.66 3.79 22.96
CA ALA A 20 -3.94 3.26 21.82
C ALA A 20 -4.05 4.26 20.66
N ASP A 21 -2.92 4.57 20.04
CA ASP A 21 -2.89 5.49 18.91
C ASP A 21 -3.70 4.93 17.73
N ASN A 22 -4.30 5.82 16.94
CA ASN A 22 -4.99 5.41 15.72
C ASN A 22 -3.99 4.82 14.73
N ILE A 23 -4.39 3.75 14.06
CA ILE A 23 -3.62 3.18 12.95
C ILE A 23 -3.88 4.00 11.70
N LYS A 24 -2.84 4.54 11.10
CA LYS A 24 -2.93 5.37 9.90
C LYS A 24 -2.51 4.57 8.68
N ILE A 25 -3.34 4.58 7.65
CA ILE A 25 -3.08 3.94 6.35
C ILE A 25 -2.90 5.04 5.30
N GLY A 26 -1.74 5.09 4.68
CA GLY A 26 -1.53 5.92 3.49
C GLY A 26 -2.26 5.32 2.31
N ILE A 27 -3.07 6.13 1.60
CA ILE A 27 -3.77 5.73 0.37
C ILE A 27 -3.11 6.51 -0.76
N ILE A 28 -2.09 5.92 -1.39
CA ILE A 28 -1.31 6.57 -2.44
C ILE A 28 -1.72 6.02 -3.81
N LEU A 29 -2.38 6.84 -4.61
CA LEU A 29 -2.93 6.49 -5.92
C LEU A 29 -2.74 7.65 -6.90
N GLY A 30 -2.87 7.37 -8.21
CA GLY A 30 -2.74 8.38 -9.28
C GLY A 30 -3.99 9.25 -9.37
N PHE A 31 -4.20 10.15 -8.40
CA PHE A 31 -5.31 11.09 -8.42
C PHE A 31 -5.18 12.15 -9.51
N THR A 32 -3.97 12.34 -10.04
CA THR A 32 -3.69 13.07 -11.28
C THR A 32 -2.99 12.16 -12.27
N GLY A 33 -3.01 12.53 -13.56
CA GLY A 33 -2.36 11.77 -14.62
C GLY A 33 -3.27 10.75 -15.32
N PRO A 34 -2.73 9.72 -15.96
CA PRO A 34 -3.46 8.90 -16.94
C PRO A 34 -4.58 8.05 -16.34
N ILE A 35 -4.62 7.85 -15.03
CA ILE A 35 -5.65 7.04 -14.36
C ILE A 35 -6.47 7.83 -13.34
N GLU A 36 -6.48 9.14 -13.45
CA GLU A 36 -7.22 10.04 -12.54
C GLU A 36 -8.72 9.72 -12.41
N SER A 37 -9.31 9.12 -13.43
CA SER A 37 -10.71 8.67 -13.39
C SER A 37 -10.94 7.41 -12.56
N LEU A 38 -9.90 6.58 -12.34
CA LEU A 38 -9.98 5.30 -11.61
C LEU A 38 -9.57 5.45 -10.14
N ALA A 39 -8.56 6.24 -9.86
CA ALA A 39 -8.01 6.39 -8.52
C ALA A 39 -9.04 6.78 -7.44
N PRO A 40 -10.00 7.71 -7.69
CA PRO A 40 -11.02 8.06 -6.71
C PRO A 40 -11.92 6.89 -6.29
N VAL A 41 -12.22 5.96 -7.21
CA VAL A 41 -13.05 4.78 -6.91
C VAL A 41 -12.28 3.79 -6.06
N MET A 42 -11.01 3.55 -6.38
CA MET A 42 -10.11 2.70 -5.57
C MET A 42 -9.94 3.27 -4.16
N ALA A 43 -9.75 4.58 -4.02
CA ALA A 43 -9.65 5.24 -2.73
C ALA A 43 -10.93 5.08 -1.90
N LYS A 44 -12.11 5.28 -2.52
CA LYS A 44 -13.40 5.08 -1.84
C LYS A 44 -13.59 3.63 -1.36
N SER A 45 -13.10 2.64 -2.12
CA SER A 45 -13.15 1.24 -1.69
C SER A 45 -12.29 1.00 -0.44
N ALA A 46 -11.09 1.55 -0.38
CA ALA A 46 -10.26 1.49 0.81
C ALA A 46 -10.90 2.22 2.01
N GLU A 47 -11.49 3.40 1.78
CA GLU A 47 -12.18 4.16 2.82
C GLU A 47 -13.44 3.46 3.31
N LEU A 48 -14.14 2.72 2.44
CA LEU A 48 -15.27 1.87 2.84
C LEU A 48 -14.79 0.77 3.79
N ALA A 49 -13.73 0.05 3.46
CA ALA A 49 -13.16 -0.99 4.33
C ALA A 49 -12.73 -0.40 5.69
N ILE A 50 -12.09 0.76 5.70
CA ILE A 50 -11.75 1.49 6.93
C ILE A 50 -13.01 1.82 7.74
N SER A 51 -14.07 2.29 7.09
CA SER A 51 -15.34 2.59 7.75
C SER A 51 -15.98 1.34 8.37
N GLU A 52 -15.94 0.21 7.67
CA GLU A 52 -16.48 -1.07 8.16
C GLU A 52 -15.70 -1.57 9.39
N VAL A 53 -14.37 -1.55 9.34
CA VAL A 53 -13.51 -1.91 10.49
C VAL A 53 -13.82 -1.02 11.70
N ASN A 54 -13.95 0.28 11.49
CA ASN A 54 -14.25 1.22 12.56
C ASN A 54 -15.66 1.04 13.13
N LYS A 55 -16.65 0.72 12.28
CA LYS A 55 -18.04 0.44 12.72
C LYS A 55 -18.16 -0.87 13.49
N ALA A 56 -17.37 -1.88 13.13
CA ALA A 56 -17.34 -3.15 13.85
C ALA A 56 -16.90 -2.98 15.31
N GLY A 57 -16.08 -1.97 15.61
CA GLY A 57 -15.68 -1.62 16.98
C GLY A 57 -14.80 -2.67 17.67
N THR A 58 -14.31 -3.67 16.95
CA THR A 58 -13.51 -4.78 17.51
C THR A 58 -12.02 -4.64 17.25
N PHE A 59 -11.63 -3.71 16.37
CA PHE A 59 -10.24 -3.50 16.03
C PHE A 59 -9.43 -3.07 17.26
N MET A 60 -8.31 -3.78 17.53
CA MET A 60 -7.48 -3.57 18.72
C MET A 60 -8.31 -3.53 20.03
N ASN A 61 -9.28 -4.46 20.16
CA ASN A 61 -10.22 -4.52 21.29
C ASN A 61 -11.06 -3.24 21.45
N GLY A 62 -11.31 -2.49 20.37
CA GLY A 62 -12.08 -1.26 20.40
C GLY A 62 -11.31 -0.01 20.86
N HIS A 63 -10.02 -0.13 21.12
CA HIS A 63 -9.20 0.97 21.66
C HIS A 63 -8.57 1.86 20.59
N SER A 64 -8.56 1.42 19.31
CA SER A 64 -7.97 2.17 18.19
C SER A 64 -8.94 2.27 17.03
N LYS A 65 -8.76 3.31 16.22
CA LYS A 65 -9.43 3.47 14.93
C LYS A 65 -8.41 3.42 13.81
N VAL A 66 -8.88 3.03 12.63
CA VAL A 66 -8.11 3.14 11.39
C VAL A 66 -8.46 4.47 10.71
N VAL A 67 -7.45 5.18 10.23
CA VAL A 67 -7.58 6.47 9.53
C VAL A 67 -6.86 6.39 8.19
N GLY A 68 -7.56 6.69 7.09
CA GLY A 68 -6.99 6.78 5.74
C GLY A 68 -6.46 8.19 5.45
N ILE A 69 -5.27 8.29 4.86
CA ILE A 69 -4.65 9.55 4.45
C ILE A 69 -4.28 9.44 2.97
N ARG A 70 -4.92 10.27 2.13
CA ARG A 70 -4.67 10.26 0.69
C ARG A 70 -3.37 10.96 0.30
N ALA A 71 -2.71 10.41 -0.73
CA ALA A 71 -1.56 11.02 -1.39
C ALA A 71 -1.60 10.71 -2.89
N ASP A 72 -1.10 11.62 -3.72
CA ASP A 72 -1.09 11.46 -5.16
C ASP A 72 0.23 10.87 -5.63
N SER A 73 0.18 9.74 -6.34
CA SER A 73 1.32 9.10 -6.99
C SER A 73 1.55 9.57 -8.42
N THR A 74 0.62 10.33 -8.98
CA THR A 74 0.58 10.73 -10.41
C THR A 74 0.60 9.57 -11.43
N CYS A 75 0.84 8.34 -11.00
CA CYS A 75 1.00 7.14 -11.82
C CYS A 75 2.30 7.11 -12.67
N VAL A 76 2.83 8.24 -13.09
CA VAL A 76 3.93 8.32 -14.10
C VAL A 76 5.20 8.99 -13.59
N ASP A 77 5.12 9.83 -12.57
CA ASP A 77 6.25 10.54 -12.00
C ASP A 77 6.75 9.85 -10.71
N ALA A 78 7.85 9.10 -10.86
CA ALA A 78 8.44 8.37 -9.75
C ALA A 78 8.94 9.30 -8.62
N ALA A 79 9.45 10.50 -8.97
CA ALA A 79 9.94 11.43 -7.96
C ALA A 79 8.78 12.03 -7.14
N ALA A 80 7.69 12.41 -7.80
CA ALA A 80 6.49 12.90 -7.13
C ALA A 80 5.87 11.81 -6.22
N ALA A 81 5.79 10.56 -6.71
CA ALA A 81 5.29 9.43 -5.93
C ALA A 81 6.14 9.15 -4.69
N GLN A 82 7.48 9.17 -4.82
CA GLN A 82 8.38 9.00 -3.68
C GLN A 82 8.22 10.12 -2.65
N ALA A 83 8.19 11.38 -3.08
CA ALA A 83 7.98 12.53 -2.19
C ALA A 83 6.63 12.42 -1.44
N ALA A 84 5.57 12.00 -2.12
CA ALA A 84 4.26 11.77 -1.51
C ALA A 84 4.31 10.65 -0.46
N ALA A 85 4.99 9.54 -0.76
CA ALA A 85 5.18 8.44 0.18
C ALA A 85 6.05 8.82 1.38
N GLU A 86 7.14 9.56 1.16
CA GLU A 86 7.98 10.10 2.24
C GLU A 86 7.17 10.99 3.19
N ARG A 87 6.32 11.87 2.66
CA ARG A 87 5.42 12.70 3.46
C ARG A 87 4.48 11.84 4.31
N LEU A 88 3.86 10.82 3.71
CA LEU A 88 2.99 9.89 4.45
C LEU A 88 3.72 9.25 5.63
N ILE A 89 4.97 8.82 5.44
CA ILE A 89 5.75 8.13 6.47
C ILE A 89 6.30 9.12 7.51
N THR A 90 6.94 10.20 7.06
CA THR A 90 7.71 11.08 7.94
C THR A 90 6.85 12.13 8.64
N SER A 91 5.84 12.67 7.96
CA SER A 91 4.97 13.74 8.47
C SER A 91 3.67 13.19 9.03
N ASP A 92 2.97 12.38 8.24
CA ASP A 92 1.66 11.85 8.62
C ASP A 92 1.77 10.64 9.56
N LYS A 93 2.96 9.98 9.61
CA LYS A 93 3.26 8.82 10.46
C LYS A 93 2.31 7.65 10.19
N VAL A 94 2.18 7.28 8.91
CA VAL A 94 1.38 6.10 8.53
C VAL A 94 2.07 4.80 8.96
N ASN A 95 1.26 3.79 9.28
CA ASN A 95 1.73 2.47 9.70
C ASN A 95 1.86 1.48 8.53
N ALA A 96 1.11 1.72 7.44
CA ALA A 96 1.16 0.94 6.21
C ALA A 96 0.67 1.79 5.03
N ILE A 97 0.90 1.33 3.82
CA ILE A 97 0.49 2.01 2.58
C ILE A 97 -0.39 1.07 1.75
N MET A 98 -1.58 1.52 1.37
CA MET A 98 -2.38 0.99 0.28
C MET A 98 -2.03 1.77 -0.99
N GLY A 99 -1.45 1.08 -1.95
CA GLY A 99 -0.92 1.67 -3.18
C GLY A 99 0.54 1.24 -3.42
N ALA A 100 1.27 1.82 -4.42
CA ALA A 100 0.65 2.65 -5.43
C ALA A 100 -0.12 1.76 -6.45
N ASP A 101 -0.77 2.39 -7.40
CA ASP A 101 -1.63 1.72 -8.37
C ASP A 101 -0.90 1.36 -9.68
N CYS A 102 0.04 2.18 -10.13
CA CYS A 102 0.80 1.96 -11.36
C CYS A 102 2.17 1.32 -11.07
N SER A 103 2.56 0.30 -11.83
CA SER A 103 3.72 -0.55 -11.53
C SER A 103 5.03 0.21 -11.35
N GLY A 104 5.34 1.18 -12.23
CA GLY A 104 6.62 1.92 -12.16
C GLY A 104 6.74 2.76 -10.89
N VAL A 105 5.69 3.50 -10.52
CA VAL A 105 5.70 4.29 -9.27
C VAL A 105 5.62 3.38 -8.04
N THR A 106 4.95 2.23 -8.13
CA THR A 106 4.95 1.22 -7.06
C THR A 106 6.36 0.70 -6.79
N THR A 107 7.10 0.30 -7.84
CA THR A 107 8.50 -0.13 -7.72
C THR A 107 9.35 0.96 -7.08
N ALA A 108 9.22 2.20 -7.54
CA ALA A 108 10.01 3.33 -7.04
C ALA A 108 9.73 3.62 -5.55
N VAL A 109 8.47 3.66 -5.15
CA VAL A 109 8.08 3.88 -3.75
C VAL A 109 8.51 2.71 -2.87
N LEU A 110 8.32 1.47 -3.32
CA LEU A 110 8.74 0.28 -2.58
C LEU A 110 10.23 0.31 -2.26
N LYS A 111 11.07 0.44 -3.29
CA LYS A 111 12.53 0.34 -3.16
C LYS A 111 13.15 1.49 -2.39
N ASN A 112 12.69 2.70 -2.66
CA ASN A 112 13.38 3.91 -2.19
C ASN A 112 12.78 4.52 -0.94
N VAL A 113 11.52 4.15 -0.61
CA VAL A 113 10.82 4.77 0.51
C VAL A 113 10.26 3.73 1.49
N ALA A 114 9.42 2.79 1.05
CA ALA A 114 8.73 1.89 1.97
C ALA A 114 9.69 0.87 2.61
N MET A 115 10.49 0.16 1.83
CA MET A 115 11.47 -0.81 2.34
C MET A 115 12.48 -0.21 3.32
N PRO A 116 13.15 0.92 3.02
CA PRO A 116 14.09 1.52 3.95
C PRO A 116 13.48 1.93 5.28
N ASN A 117 12.17 2.19 5.30
CA ASN A 117 11.42 2.57 6.49
C ASN A 117 10.65 1.41 7.14
N GLY A 118 10.74 0.19 6.61
CA GLY A 118 10.03 -0.99 7.14
C GLY A 118 8.50 -0.89 7.03
N ILE A 119 7.99 -0.18 6.02
CA ILE A 119 6.56 0.06 5.81
C ILE A 119 6.00 -0.95 4.82
N VAL A 120 4.97 -1.69 5.24
CA VAL A 120 4.24 -2.62 4.38
C VAL A 120 3.45 -1.86 3.31
N MET A 121 3.52 -2.34 2.07
CA MET A 121 2.73 -1.84 0.95
C MET A 121 1.82 -2.92 0.37
N ILE A 122 0.58 -2.55 0.08
CA ILE A 122 -0.38 -3.41 -0.64
C ILE A 122 -0.91 -2.65 -1.84
N SER A 123 -0.49 -3.06 -3.05
CA SER A 123 -0.97 -2.45 -4.29
C SER A 123 -2.31 -3.03 -4.73
N PRO A 124 -3.29 -2.19 -5.13
CA PRO A 124 -4.56 -2.66 -5.66
C PRO A 124 -4.46 -3.11 -7.11
N SER A 125 -3.50 -2.63 -7.89
CA SER A 125 -3.53 -2.77 -9.35
C SER A 125 -2.17 -2.78 -10.06
N ALA A 126 -1.03 -2.75 -9.35
CA ALA A 126 0.28 -2.87 -9.98
C ALA A 126 0.52 -4.33 -10.42
N THR A 127 0.58 -4.55 -11.75
CA THR A 127 0.56 -5.89 -12.34
C THR A 127 1.89 -6.36 -12.94
N SER A 128 2.90 -5.49 -13.06
CA SER A 128 4.20 -5.86 -13.65
C SER A 128 4.75 -7.17 -13.07
N PRO A 129 5.20 -8.13 -13.91
CA PRO A 129 5.81 -9.37 -13.46
C PRO A 129 7.05 -9.14 -12.59
N ALA A 130 7.80 -8.06 -12.83
CA ALA A 130 8.98 -7.71 -12.06
C ALA A 130 8.71 -7.56 -10.56
N LEU A 131 7.52 -7.08 -10.19
CA LEU A 131 7.11 -6.95 -8.78
C LEU A 131 6.96 -8.30 -8.05
N SER A 132 6.91 -9.42 -8.77
CA SER A 132 6.89 -10.76 -8.14
C SER A 132 8.27 -11.26 -7.74
N THR A 133 9.32 -10.66 -8.27
CA THR A 133 10.73 -11.08 -8.06
C THR A 133 11.61 -9.97 -7.50
N GLU A 134 11.07 -8.77 -7.34
CA GLU A 134 11.77 -7.66 -6.71
C GLU A 134 12.07 -8.02 -5.25
N PRO A 135 13.32 -7.87 -4.78
CA PRO A 135 13.61 -7.97 -3.36
C PRO A 135 12.79 -6.94 -2.58
N ASP A 136 11.96 -7.39 -1.65
CA ASP A 136 11.00 -6.52 -0.95
C ASP A 136 10.99 -6.69 0.57
N ASN A 137 11.84 -7.58 1.11
CA ASN A 137 11.92 -7.90 2.53
C ASN A 137 10.56 -8.34 3.13
N ASP A 138 9.72 -9.01 2.34
CA ASP A 138 8.35 -9.40 2.69
C ASP A 138 7.44 -8.22 3.05
N LEU A 139 7.70 -7.05 2.47
CA LEU A 139 6.93 -5.82 2.72
C LEU A 139 6.00 -5.44 1.57
N PHE A 140 6.04 -6.14 0.42
CA PHE A 140 5.17 -5.84 -0.71
C PHE A 140 4.16 -6.95 -1.00
N PHE A 141 2.93 -6.53 -1.17
CA PHE A 141 1.80 -7.39 -1.55
C PHE A 141 0.97 -6.71 -2.64
N ARG A 142 0.20 -7.49 -3.40
CA ARG A 142 -0.78 -6.96 -4.35
C ARG A 142 -2.02 -7.84 -4.41
N THR A 143 -3.16 -7.22 -4.68
CA THR A 143 -4.44 -7.91 -4.84
C THR A 143 -4.76 -8.24 -6.30
N SER A 144 -4.04 -7.62 -7.25
CA SER A 144 -4.13 -7.93 -8.68
C SER A 144 -3.21 -9.10 -9.07
N PRO A 145 -3.60 -9.94 -10.05
CA PRO A 145 -2.70 -10.96 -10.60
C PRO A 145 -1.53 -10.33 -11.37
N SER A 146 -0.48 -11.13 -11.60
CA SER A 146 0.65 -10.71 -12.43
C SER A 146 0.28 -10.73 -13.92
N ASP A 147 0.81 -9.78 -14.68
CA ASP A 147 0.73 -9.73 -16.15
C ASP A 147 1.45 -10.90 -16.82
N ALA A 148 2.30 -11.63 -16.12
CA ALA A 148 2.86 -12.90 -16.61
C ALA A 148 1.75 -13.87 -17.04
N ARG A 149 0.70 -14.01 -16.21
CA ARG A 149 -0.44 -14.86 -16.57
C ARG A 149 -1.33 -14.23 -17.66
N GLN A 150 -1.49 -12.93 -17.65
CA GLN A 150 -2.22 -12.23 -18.71
C GLN A 150 -1.54 -12.44 -20.07
N GLY A 151 -0.22 -12.33 -20.13
CA GLY A 151 0.56 -12.56 -21.36
C GLY A 151 0.37 -13.96 -21.91
N GLU A 152 0.49 -14.99 -21.07
CA GLU A 152 0.22 -16.38 -21.43
C GLU A 152 -1.17 -16.55 -22.05
N VAL A 153 -2.21 -16.04 -21.38
CA VAL A 153 -3.61 -16.15 -21.86
C VAL A 153 -3.81 -15.45 -23.20
N VAL A 154 -3.19 -14.28 -23.39
CA VAL A 154 -3.26 -13.55 -24.67
C VAL A 154 -2.58 -14.35 -25.78
N ALA A 155 -1.39 -14.91 -25.52
CA ALA A 155 -0.67 -15.74 -26.49
C ALA A 155 -1.47 -17.01 -26.86
N GLU A 156 -2.02 -17.72 -25.87
CA GLU A 156 -2.87 -18.89 -26.07
C GLU A 156 -4.08 -18.54 -26.96
N LEU A 157 -4.78 -17.44 -26.68
CA LEU A 157 -5.93 -16.99 -27.45
C LEU A 157 -5.58 -16.65 -28.91
N LEU A 158 -4.43 -16.00 -29.14
CA LEU A 158 -3.96 -15.70 -30.49
C LEU A 158 -3.68 -16.97 -31.28
N LEU A 159 -3.05 -17.97 -30.66
CA LEU A 159 -2.77 -19.26 -31.27
C LEU A 159 -4.05 -20.05 -31.58
N GLU A 160 -5.02 -20.10 -30.65
CA GLU A 160 -6.34 -20.74 -30.88
C GLU A 160 -7.08 -20.12 -32.05
N LYS A 161 -6.98 -18.79 -32.25
CA LYS A 161 -7.57 -18.10 -33.39
C LYS A 161 -6.77 -18.25 -34.68
N GLY A 162 -5.67 -19.00 -34.66
CA GLY A 162 -4.87 -19.31 -35.84
C GLY A 162 -3.92 -18.22 -36.30
N PHE A 163 -3.70 -17.17 -35.50
CA PHE A 163 -2.73 -16.14 -35.82
C PHE A 163 -1.30 -16.73 -35.77
N LYS A 164 -0.47 -16.33 -36.74
CA LYS A 164 0.93 -16.79 -36.88
C LYS A 164 1.95 -15.70 -36.47
N SER A 165 1.49 -14.47 -36.39
CA SER A 165 2.30 -13.32 -35.98
C SER A 165 1.39 -12.25 -35.35
N ALA A 166 1.93 -11.51 -34.41
CA ALA A 166 1.30 -10.35 -33.81
C ALA A 166 2.30 -9.18 -33.74
N ALA A 167 1.81 -7.96 -33.86
CA ALA A 167 2.58 -6.75 -33.54
C ALA A 167 2.13 -6.22 -32.20
N LEU A 168 3.11 -5.95 -31.32
CA LEU A 168 2.84 -5.44 -29.98
C LEU A 168 3.29 -3.98 -29.89
N SER A 169 2.46 -3.15 -29.30
CA SER A 169 2.79 -1.78 -28.90
C SER A 169 2.45 -1.61 -27.43
N HIS A 170 3.31 -0.97 -26.69
CA HIS A 170 3.15 -0.80 -25.25
C HIS A 170 3.57 0.59 -24.76
N THR A 171 3.11 0.98 -23.61
CA THR A 171 3.58 2.19 -22.92
C THR A 171 5.01 1.99 -22.44
N ASN A 172 5.84 3.05 -22.53
CA ASN A 172 7.24 2.99 -22.11
C ASN A 172 7.37 3.13 -20.58
N ASN A 173 6.84 2.17 -19.85
CA ASN A 173 6.93 2.05 -18.39
C ASN A 173 6.96 0.57 -17.97
N ASP A 174 7.18 0.28 -16.68
CA ASP A 174 7.30 -1.08 -16.16
C ASP A 174 6.06 -1.94 -16.41
N TYR A 175 4.85 -1.35 -16.40
CA TYR A 175 3.61 -2.05 -16.73
C TYR A 175 3.62 -2.52 -18.19
N GLY A 176 3.77 -1.56 -19.12
CA GLY A 176 3.67 -1.87 -20.55
C GLY A 176 4.77 -2.81 -21.02
N LYS A 177 6.00 -2.62 -20.56
CA LYS A 177 7.12 -3.51 -20.87
C LYS A 177 6.88 -4.92 -20.35
N GLY A 178 6.54 -5.05 -19.07
CA GLY A 178 6.35 -6.34 -18.43
C GLY A 178 5.22 -7.15 -19.07
N LEU A 179 4.09 -6.53 -19.42
CA LEU A 179 3.00 -7.20 -20.12
C LEU A 179 3.43 -7.62 -21.53
N ALA A 180 4.08 -6.73 -22.30
CA ALA A 180 4.51 -7.06 -23.67
C ALA A 180 5.56 -8.18 -23.71
N GLU A 181 6.45 -8.24 -22.75
CA GLU A 181 7.46 -9.31 -22.60
C GLU A 181 6.84 -10.65 -22.17
N SER A 182 5.63 -10.63 -21.61
CA SER A 182 4.91 -11.83 -21.16
C SER A 182 4.04 -12.47 -22.27
N ILE A 183 3.81 -11.79 -23.38
CA ILE A 183 3.07 -12.27 -24.56
C ILE A 183 4.02 -12.93 -25.55
#